data_4fe4e0bf836be2de70d27ec2ab76bf44
#
_entry.id   4fe4e0bf836be2de70d27ec2ab76bf44
#
_cell.length_a   1.000
_cell.length_b   1.000
_cell.length_c   1.000
_cell.angle_alpha   90.00
_cell.angle_beta   90.00
_cell.angle_gamma   90.00
#
_symmetry.space_group_name_H-M   'P 1'
#
loop_
_entity.id
_entity.type
_entity.pdbx_description
1 polymer ?
#
loop_
_entity_poly.entity_id
_entity_poly.type
_entity_poly.pdbx_seq_one_letter_code
_entity_poly.pdbx_strand_id
1 'polypeptide(L)'
;MQLDTTARDMLNRTIAVIETDGEEGVRVVDIAKHVGVAVTTLFHLFGNRDSLIRAAQIERYVRGLATMIEEFDVATALSKTKEDFRAVVIRMVRSEIAPINSAIRQSRQGVFGSAYGRRELTTALTESHNSMCLGLQVALERAKDNGWIEPTLDTLATAYWMLGLLNSRVFIEAGSPQLDRRAWDDLTMKSILRVLFVD
;
A
#
# COMPACT_ATOMS: atom_id res chain seq x y z
N MET A 1 1.29 -7.22 -15.58
CA MET A 1 0.77 -6.61 -16.84
C MET A 1 1.10 -5.13 -16.79
N GLN A 2 2.02 -4.68 -17.64
CA GLN A 2 2.39 -3.26 -17.71
C GLN A 2 1.22 -2.52 -18.35
N LEU A 3 0.56 -1.63 -17.58
CA LEU A 3 -0.50 -0.78 -18.13
C LEU A 3 0.09 0.08 -19.24
N ASP A 4 -0.61 0.16 -20.36
CA ASP A 4 -0.36 1.15 -21.40
C ASP A 4 -0.34 2.57 -20.78
N THR A 5 0.52 3.44 -21.26
CA THR A 5 0.67 4.82 -20.77
C THR A 5 -0.69 5.52 -20.71
N THR A 6 -1.52 5.34 -21.73
CA THR A 6 -2.88 5.89 -21.82
C THR A 6 -3.77 5.39 -20.68
N ALA A 7 -3.75 4.09 -20.38
CA ALA A 7 -4.53 3.53 -19.27
C ALA A 7 -4.07 4.06 -17.91
N ARG A 8 -2.76 4.24 -17.73
CA ARG A 8 -2.19 4.82 -16.51
C ARG A 8 -2.60 6.28 -16.34
N ASP A 9 -2.58 7.08 -17.41
CA ASP A 9 -2.99 8.49 -17.38
C ASP A 9 -4.49 8.62 -17.05
N MET A 10 -5.33 7.75 -17.62
CA MET A 10 -6.75 7.68 -17.27
C MET A 10 -6.96 7.34 -15.77
N LEU A 11 -6.22 6.36 -15.22
CA LEU A 11 -6.28 6.02 -13.80
C LEU A 11 -5.83 7.19 -12.94
N ASN A 12 -4.71 7.83 -13.25
CA ASN A 12 -4.21 8.99 -12.52
C ASN A 12 -5.23 10.13 -12.49
N ARG A 13 -5.84 10.44 -13.63
CA ARG A 13 -6.88 11.47 -13.69
C ARG A 13 -8.12 11.08 -12.90
N THR A 14 -8.54 9.81 -13.00
CA THR A 14 -9.69 9.30 -12.24
C THR A 14 -9.45 9.37 -10.74
N ILE A 15 -8.25 9.01 -10.29
CA ILE A 15 -7.84 9.11 -8.87
C ILE A 15 -7.92 10.57 -8.40
N ALA A 16 -7.37 11.50 -9.17
CA ALA A 16 -7.41 12.92 -8.81
C ALA A 16 -8.85 13.44 -8.65
N VAL A 17 -9.78 13.03 -9.54
CA VAL A 17 -11.21 13.39 -9.42
C VAL A 17 -11.83 12.75 -8.19
N ILE A 18 -11.54 11.46 -7.91
CA ILE A 18 -12.07 10.78 -6.71
C ILE A 18 -11.60 11.48 -5.43
N GLU A 19 -10.37 11.97 -5.39
CA GLU A 19 -9.80 12.63 -4.21
C GLU A 19 -10.37 14.03 -3.96
N THR A 20 -10.82 14.73 -5.01
CA THR A 20 -11.39 16.07 -4.89
C THR A 20 -12.91 16.08 -4.83
N ASP A 21 -13.57 15.30 -5.67
CA ASP A 21 -15.01 15.38 -5.94
C ASP A 21 -15.75 14.06 -5.59
N GLY A 22 -15.03 13.06 -5.09
CA GLY A 22 -15.57 11.72 -4.85
C GLY A 22 -15.84 10.93 -6.14
N GLU A 23 -16.32 9.70 -5.97
CA GLU A 23 -16.64 8.84 -7.13
C GLU A 23 -17.74 9.41 -8.02
N GLU A 24 -18.66 10.19 -7.44
CA GLU A 24 -19.76 10.83 -8.17
C GLU A 24 -19.25 11.86 -9.19
N GLY A 25 -18.11 12.48 -8.91
CA GLY A 25 -17.46 13.43 -9.84
C GLY A 25 -16.85 12.78 -11.08
N VAL A 26 -16.64 11.46 -11.11
CA VAL A 26 -16.02 10.77 -12.23
C VAL A 26 -16.94 10.73 -13.45
N ARG A 27 -16.58 11.49 -14.50
CA ARG A 27 -17.28 11.50 -15.79
C ARG A 27 -16.32 11.00 -16.86
N VAL A 28 -16.67 9.89 -17.52
CA VAL A 28 -15.83 9.22 -18.52
C VAL A 28 -15.44 10.14 -19.68
N VAL A 29 -16.34 11.04 -20.07
CA VAL A 29 -16.10 12.02 -21.13
C VAL A 29 -14.99 12.99 -20.74
N ASP A 30 -15.00 13.48 -19.49
CA ASP A 30 -14.01 14.43 -18.98
C ASP A 30 -12.65 13.77 -18.78
N ILE A 31 -12.64 12.52 -18.33
CA ILE A 31 -11.39 11.72 -18.22
C ILE A 31 -10.76 11.53 -19.61
N ALA A 32 -11.54 11.04 -20.60
CA ALA A 32 -11.06 10.80 -21.95
C ALA A 32 -10.54 12.11 -22.61
N LYS A 33 -11.30 13.21 -22.47
CA LYS A 33 -10.90 14.54 -22.95
C LYS A 33 -9.60 15.01 -22.31
N HIS A 34 -9.44 14.83 -20.99
CA HIS A 34 -8.23 15.26 -20.29
C HIS A 34 -6.98 14.52 -20.78
N VAL A 35 -7.11 13.22 -21.08
CA VAL A 35 -6.02 12.37 -21.59
C VAL A 35 -5.80 12.55 -23.10
N GLY A 36 -6.73 13.21 -23.79
CA GLY A 36 -6.63 13.48 -25.23
C GLY A 36 -7.00 12.29 -26.11
N VAL A 37 -7.93 11.44 -25.66
CA VAL A 37 -8.37 10.23 -26.38
C VAL A 37 -9.89 10.21 -26.57
N ALA A 38 -10.38 9.34 -27.47
CA ALA A 38 -11.80 9.12 -27.64
C ALA A 38 -12.40 8.36 -26.44
N VAL A 39 -13.66 8.61 -26.11
CA VAL A 39 -14.40 7.90 -25.05
C VAL A 39 -14.47 6.39 -25.32
N THR A 40 -14.52 5.99 -26.60
CA THR A 40 -14.47 4.59 -27.01
C THR A 40 -13.18 3.88 -26.60
N THR A 41 -12.04 4.61 -26.57
CA THR A 41 -10.77 4.06 -26.08
C THR A 41 -10.86 3.74 -24.58
N LEU A 42 -11.49 4.61 -23.78
CA LEU A 42 -11.72 4.36 -22.37
C LEU A 42 -12.59 3.11 -22.16
N PHE A 43 -13.68 2.97 -22.91
CA PHE A 43 -14.53 1.78 -22.83
C PHE A 43 -13.82 0.52 -23.31
N HIS A 44 -12.93 0.61 -24.29
CA HIS A 44 -12.12 -0.54 -24.71
C HIS A 44 -11.16 -0.99 -23.60
N LEU A 45 -10.55 -0.06 -22.87
CA LEU A 45 -9.57 -0.36 -21.80
C LEU A 45 -10.24 -0.83 -20.50
N PHE A 46 -11.34 -0.21 -20.11
CA PHE A 46 -11.95 -0.43 -18.78
C PHE A 46 -13.36 -1.03 -18.83
N GLY A 47 -13.99 -1.12 -19.98
CA GLY A 47 -15.34 -1.65 -20.17
C GLY A 47 -16.43 -0.65 -19.83
N ASN A 48 -16.47 -0.14 -18.59
CA ASN A 48 -17.49 0.83 -18.16
C ASN A 48 -16.94 1.76 -17.06
N ARG A 49 -17.77 2.74 -16.65
CA ARG A 49 -17.42 3.70 -15.59
C ARG A 49 -17.09 3.03 -14.26
N ASP A 50 -17.88 2.05 -13.86
CA ASP A 50 -17.72 1.40 -12.56
C ASP A 50 -16.44 0.56 -12.50
N SER A 51 -16.08 -0.08 -13.62
CA SER A 51 -14.81 -0.78 -13.76
C SER A 51 -13.61 0.18 -13.74
N LEU A 52 -13.71 1.36 -14.34
CA LEU A 52 -12.69 2.40 -14.25
C LEU A 52 -12.52 2.88 -12.81
N ILE A 53 -13.62 3.17 -12.10
CA ILE A 53 -13.59 3.57 -10.68
C ILE A 53 -12.97 2.46 -9.83
N ARG A 54 -13.38 1.21 -10.03
CA ARG A 54 -12.81 0.07 -9.32
C ARG A 54 -11.29 -0.03 -9.54
N ALA A 55 -10.84 0.06 -10.78
CA ALA A 55 -9.41 0.04 -11.10
C ALA A 55 -8.66 1.22 -10.44
N ALA A 56 -9.24 2.42 -10.44
CA ALA A 56 -8.67 3.59 -9.79
C ALA A 56 -8.59 3.42 -8.26
N GLN A 57 -9.61 2.83 -7.62
CA GLN A 57 -9.59 2.55 -6.18
C GLN A 57 -8.51 1.53 -5.81
N ILE A 58 -8.35 0.47 -6.61
CA ILE A 58 -7.28 -0.51 -6.39
C ILE A 58 -5.90 0.13 -6.57
N GLU A 59 -5.71 0.94 -7.61
CA GLU A 59 -4.46 1.69 -7.81
C GLU A 59 -4.15 2.61 -6.62
N ARG A 60 -5.15 3.34 -6.09
CA ARG A 60 -4.98 4.15 -4.86
C ARG A 60 -4.52 3.32 -3.67
N TYR A 61 -5.07 2.11 -3.53
CA TYR A 61 -4.71 1.22 -2.43
C TYR A 61 -3.27 0.73 -2.55
N VAL A 62 -2.86 0.25 -3.71
CA VAL A 62 -1.51 -0.34 -3.90
C VAL A 62 -0.41 0.70 -4.07
N ARG A 63 -0.78 1.94 -4.40
CA ARG A 63 0.20 3.01 -4.66
C ARG A 63 1.12 3.24 -3.46
N GLY A 64 2.40 3.18 -3.69
CA GLY A 64 3.45 3.29 -2.67
C GLY A 64 3.75 1.98 -1.93
N LEU A 65 2.76 1.09 -1.69
CA LEU A 65 3.02 -0.20 -1.04
C LEU A 65 3.82 -1.13 -1.94
N ALA A 66 3.44 -1.25 -3.20
CA ALA A 66 4.14 -2.12 -4.14
C ALA A 66 5.61 -1.71 -4.28
N THR A 67 5.89 -0.41 -4.44
CA THR A 67 7.25 0.13 -4.50
C THR A 67 8.01 -0.14 -3.19
N MET A 68 7.39 0.11 -2.05
CA MET A 68 8.00 -0.15 -0.74
C MET A 68 8.38 -1.63 -0.57
N ILE A 69 7.50 -2.56 -0.96
CA ILE A 69 7.75 -4.00 -0.86
C ILE A 69 8.88 -4.43 -1.80
N GLU A 70 8.89 -3.92 -3.04
CA GLU A 70 9.96 -4.18 -4.01
C GLU A 70 11.31 -3.67 -3.49
N GLU A 71 11.38 -2.44 -3.00
CA GLU A 71 12.59 -1.86 -2.42
C GLU A 71 13.06 -2.64 -1.19
N PHE A 72 12.12 -3.10 -0.35
CA PHE A 72 12.41 -3.93 0.81
C PHE A 72 12.99 -5.29 0.41
N ASP A 73 12.40 -5.97 -0.60
CA ASP A 73 12.90 -7.26 -1.08
C ASP A 73 14.29 -7.13 -1.70
N VAL A 74 14.50 -6.13 -2.56
CA VAL A 74 15.82 -5.86 -3.17
C VAL A 74 16.86 -5.56 -2.09
N ALA A 75 16.56 -4.69 -1.13
CA ALA A 75 17.48 -4.36 -0.05
C ALA A 75 17.79 -5.56 0.86
N THR A 76 16.79 -6.43 1.11
CA THR A 76 16.98 -7.68 1.85
C THR A 76 17.88 -8.64 1.08
N ALA A 77 17.69 -8.77 -0.24
CA ALA A 77 18.54 -9.62 -1.08
C ALA A 77 20.01 -9.16 -1.13
N LEU A 78 20.26 -7.87 -0.96
CA LEU A 78 21.61 -7.28 -0.92
C LEU A 78 22.25 -7.34 0.46
N SER A 79 21.49 -7.61 1.52
CA SER A 79 21.98 -7.74 2.89
C SER A 79 22.90 -8.97 3.02
N LYS A 80 23.96 -8.83 3.81
CA LYS A 80 24.92 -9.92 4.05
C LYS A 80 24.95 -10.36 5.50
N THR A 81 24.42 -9.55 6.42
CA THR A 81 24.43 -9.79 7.85
C THR A 81 23.04 -9.50 8.46
N LYS A 82 22.82 -10.01 9.68
CA LYS A 82 21.64 -9.68 10.51
C LYS A 82 21.51 -8.16 10.71
N GLU A 83 22.63 -7.49 10.90
CA GLU A 83 22.71 -6.04 11.13
C GLU A 83 22.31 -5.26 9.87
N ASP A 84 22.73 -5.71 8.68
CA ASP A 84 22.30 -5.11 7.40
C ASP A 84 20.78 -5.22 7.25
N PHE A 85 20.23 -6.42 7.46
CA PHE A 85 18.79 -6.64 7.38
C PHE A 85 18.02 -5.82 8.42
N ARG A 86 18.52 -5.74 9.66
CA ARG A 86 17.94 -4.88 10.70
C ARG A 86 17.89 -3.42 10.26
N ALA A 87 18.93 -2.91 9.61
CA ALA A 87 18.95 -1.56 9.07
C ALA A 87 17.93 -1.37 7.93
N VAL A 88 17.73 -2.40 7.08
CA VAL A 88 16.68 -2.41 6.04
C VAL A 88 15.29 -2.29 6.66
N VAL A 89 14.98 -3.10 7.69
CA VAL A 89 13.70 -3.03 8.42
C VAL A 89 13.47 -1.64 9.01
N ILE A 90 14.48 -1.08 9.68
CA ILE A 90 14.38 0.26 10.29
C ILE A 90 14.07 1.33 9.23
N ARG A 91 14.73 1.28 8.07
CA ARG A 91 14.48 2.23 6.97
C ARG A 91 13.05 2.11 6.45
N MET A 92 12.58 0.90 6.19
CA MET A 92 11.23 0.61 5.70
C MET A 92 10.18 1.16 6.68
N VAL A 93 10.29 0.83 7.97
CA VAL A 93 9.34 1.30 8.99
C VAL A 93 9.36 2.83 9.08
N ARG A 94 10.54 3.46 9.12
CA ARG A 94 10.66 4.93 9.17
C ARG A 94 10.03 5.60 7.95
N SER A 95 10.22 5.04 6.76
CA SER A 95 9.60 5.55 5.53
C SER A 95 8.08 5.48 5.63
N GLU A 96 7.53 4.33 6.03
CA GLU A 96 6.09 4.12 6.07
C GLU A 96 5.37 4.99 7.11
N ILE A 97 5.97 5.26 8.27
CA ILE A 97 5.38 6.13 9.30
C ILE A 97 5.72 7.61 9.11
N ALA A 98 6.56 7.97 8.14
CA ALA A 98 6.98 9.35 7.91
C ALA A 98 5.77 10.28 7.63
N PRO A 99 5.77 11.51 8.19
CA PRO A 99 4.68 12.47 7.98
C PRO A 99 4.41 12.79 6.51
N ILE A 100 5.44 12.77 5.66
CA ILE A 100 5.32 13.03 4.22
C ILE A 100 4.37 12.04 3.52
N ASN A 101 4.21 10.83 4.05
CA ASN A 101 3.35 9.79 3.49
C ASN A 101 1.92 9.81 4.05
N SER A 102 1.56 10.83 4.86
CA SER A 102 0.23 10.94 5.47
C SER A 102 -0.90 10.93 4.44
N ALA A 103 -0.77 11.72 3.38
CA ALA A 103 -1.79 11.78 2.32
C ALA A 103 -2.01 10.41 1.63
N ILE A 104 -0.92 9.66 1.40
CA ILE A 104 -1.00 8.31 0.81
C ILE A 104 -1.71 7.34 1.75
N ARG A 105 -1.41 7.39 3.06
CA ARG A 105 -2.11 6.56 4.06
C ARG A 105 -3.59 6.89 4.17
N GLN A 106 -3.96 8.17 4.16
CA GLN A 106 -5.36 8.60 4.18
C GLN A 106 -6.10 8.17 2.92
N SER A 107 -5.49 8.35 1.74
CA SER A 107 -6.03 7.90 0.45
C SER A 107 -6.29 6.39 0.47
N ARG A 108 -5.33 5.60 0.97
CA ARG A 108 -5.42 4.14 1.11
C ARG A 108 -6.58 3.73 2.04
N GLN A 109 -6.72 4.40 3.18
CA GLN A 109 -7.80 4.15 4.13
C GLN A 109 -9.18 4.46 3.54
N GLY A 110 -9.30 5.50 2.72
CA GLY A 110 -10.55 5.85 2.04
C GLY A 110 -11.07 4.75 1.12
N VAL A 111 -10.19 3.92 0.56
CA VAL A 111 -10.59 2.80 -0.31
C VAL A 111 -11.38 1.75 0.45
N PHE A 112 -11.04 1.45 1.72
CA PHE A 112 -11.80 0.50 2.54
C PHE A 112 -13.24 0.98 2.79
N GLY A 113 -13.41 2.28 3.04
CA GLY A 113 -14.74 2.88 3.14
C GLY A 113 -15.54 2.76 1.84
N SER A 114 -14.90 2.99 0.71
CA SER A 114 -15.53 2.86 -0.62
C SER A 114 -15.89 1.41 -1.00
N ALA A 115 -15.23 0.43 -0.40
CA ALA A 115 -15.48 -0.99 -0.68
C ALA A 115 -16.70 -1.55 0.06
N TYR A 116 -17.20 -0.85 1.10
CA TYR A 116 -18.34 -1.33 1.86
C TYR A 116 -19.59 -1.51 0.98
N GLY A 117 -20.19 -2.71 1.03
CA GLY A 117 -21.35 -3.07 0.22
C GLY A 117 -21.07 -3.33 -1.27
N ARG A 118 -19.81 -3.23 -1.73
CA ARG A 118 -19.39 -3.41 -3.13
C ARG A 118 -18.55 -4.67 -3.29
N ARG A 119 -19.22 -5.81 -3.51
CA ARG A 119 -18.58 -7.14 -3.53
C ARG A 119 -17.35 -7.22 -4.43
N GLU A 120 -17.44 -6.72 -5.67
CA GLU A 120 -16.34 -6.79 -6.63
C GLU A 120 -15.12 -5.96 -6.19
N LEU A 121 -15.36 -4.77 -5.63
CA LEU A 121 -14.28 -3.93 -5.11
C LEU A 121 -13.65 -4.56 -3.87
N THR A 122 -14.47 -5.12 -2.96
CA THR A 122 -13.98 -5.83 -1.77
C THR A 122 -13.10 -7.01 -2.15
N THR A 123 -13.55 -7.84 -3.11
CA THR A 123 -12.76 -8.98 -3.59
C THR A 123 -11.42 -8.52 -4.17
N ALA A 124 -11.43 -7.56 -5.09
CA ALA A 124 -10.22 -7.05 -5.72
C ALA A 124 -9.26 -6.39 -4.70
N LEU A 125 -9.80 -5.68 -3.69
CA LEU A 125 -9.01 -5.10 -2.61
C LEU A 125 -8.36 -6.19 -1.75
N THR A 126 -9.10 -7.24 -1.41
CA THR A 126 -8.59 -8.38 -0.65
C THR A 126 -7.48 -9.10 -1.40
N GLU A 127 -7.67 -9.36 -2.69
CA GLU A 127 -6.65 -9.99 -3.56
C GLU A 127 -5.39 -9.13 -3.63
N SER A 128 -5.56 -7.81 -3.79
CA SER A 128 -4.44 -6.87 -3.81
C SER A 128 -3.68 -6.84 -2.47
N HIS A 129 -4.41 -6.82 -1.35
CA HIS A 129 -3.81 -6.88 -0.01
C HIS A 129 -3.03 -8.18 0.21
N ASN A 130 -3.62 -9.32 -0.15
CA ASN A 130 -2.97 -10.62 -0.08
C ASN A 130 -1.68 -10.65 -0.90
N SER A 131 -1.72 -10.12 -2.12
CA SER A 131 -0.53 -10.02 -2.98
C SER A 131 0.59 -9.19 -2.33
N MET A 132 0.24 -8.08 -1.67
CA MET A 132 1.21 -7.25 -0.94
C MET A 132 1.82 -8.01 0.25
N CYS A 133 1.00 -8.73 1.02
CA CYS A 133 1.48 -9.54 2.14
C CYS A 133 2.40 -10.68 1.67
N LEU A 134 2.06 -11.35 0.58
CA LEU A 134 2.91 -12.39 -0.03
C LEU A 134 4.25 -11.81 -0.53
N GLY A 135 4.25 -10.62 -1.11
CA GLY A 135 5.48 -9.95 -1.50
C GLY A 135 6.39 -9.64 -0.29
N LEU A 136 5.82 -9.14 0.80
CA LEU A 136 6.58 -8.89 2.02
C LEU A 136 7.08 -10.20 2.67
N GLN A 137 6.27 -11.27 2.63
CA GLN A 137 6.65 -12.59 3.10
C GLN A 137 7.93 -13.09 2.44
N VAL A 138 8.10 -12.91 1.12
CA VAL A 138 9.29 -13.37 0.38
C VAL A 138 10.59 -12.84 1.01
N ALA A 139 10.64 -11.56 1.35
CA ALA A 139 11.79 -10.96 2.00
C ALA A 139 11.99 -11.48 3.43
N LEU A 140 10.90 -11.71 4.19
CA LEU A 140 10.95 -12.27 5.55
C LEU A 140 11.43 -13.73 5.53
N GLU A 141 10.97 -14.57 4.57
CA GLU A 141 11.46 -15.94 4.40
C GLU A 141 12.96 -15.95 4.12
N ARG A 142 13.43 -15.10 3.20
CA ARG A 142 14.86 -14.96 2.92
C ARG A 142 15.66 -14.60 4.17
N ALA A 143 15.15 -13.70 4.99
CA ALA A 143 15.80 -13.32 6.25
C ALA A 143 15.80 -14.48 7.27
N LYS A 144 14.72 -15.26 7.30
CA LYS A 144 14.58 -16.45 8.15
C LYS A 144 15.55 -17.56 7.72
N ASP A 145 15.65 -17.84 6.43
CA ASP A 145 16.56 -18.85 5.87
C ASP A 145 18.02 -18.50 6.14
N ASN A 146 18.36 -17.20 6.21
CA ASN A 146 19.70 -16.74 6.60
C ASN A 146 19.93 -16.72 8.12
N GLY A 147 18.93 -17.05 8.93
CA GLY A 147 19.04 -17.01 10.40
C GLY A 147 19.09 -15.60 11.00
N TRP A 148 18.57 -14.61 10.27
CA TRP A 148 18.59 -13.21 10.71
C TRP A 148 17.40 -12.81 11.57
N ILE A 149 16.31 -13.57 11.51
CA ILE A 149 15.11 -13.36 12.33
C ILE A 149 14.76 -14.61 13.11
N GLU A 150 13.84 -14.47 14.07
CA GLU A 150 13.32 -15.55 14.91
C GLU A 150 12.83 -16.73 14.04
N PRO A 151 13.40 -17.95 14.19
CA PRO A 151 13.10 -19.09 13.32
C PRO A 151 11.67 -19.64 13.47
N THR A 152 11.00 -19.37 14.58
CA THR A 152 9.63 -19.87 14.85
C THR A 152 8.54 -18.96 14.26
N LEU A 153 8.90 -17.79 13.71
CA LEU A 153 7.93 -16.88 13.13
C LEU A 153 7.21 -17.49 11.91
N ASP A 154 5.89 -17.37 11.92
CA ASP A 154 5.10 -17.45 10.68
C ASP A 154 5.27 -16.15 9.91
N THR A 155 6.02 -16.21 8.83
CA THR A 155 6.40 -15.03 8.03
C THR A 155 5.21 -14.40 7.31
N LEU A 156 4.19 -15.18 6.92
CA LEU A 156 2.97 -14.65 6.32
C LEU A 156 2.14 -13.90 7.37
N ALA A 157 1.90 -14.50 8.54
CA ALA A 157 1.21 -13.82 9.63
C ALA A 157 1.97 -12.54 10.06
N THR A 158 3.30 -12.60 10.08
CA THR A 158 4.16 -11.45 10.39
C THR A 158 4.01 -10.34 9.35
N ALA A 159 3.94 -10.68 8.06
CA ALA A 159 3.72 -9.71 6.98
C ALA A 159 2.36 -9.00 7.13
N TYR A 160 1.28 -9.75 7.39
CA TYR A 160 -0.05 -9.18 7.65
C TYR A 160 -0.04 -8.26 8.88
N TRP A 161 0.57 -8.71 9.97
CA TRP A 161 0.69 -7.92 11.18
C TRP A 161 1.46 -6.63 10.97
N MET A 162 2.61 -6.69 10.29
CA MET A 162 3.43 -5.50 10.00
C MET A 162 2.67 -4.50 9.13
N LEU A 163 2.05 -4.93 8.04
CA LEU A 163 1.28 -4.03 7.16
C LEU A 163 0.06 -3.44 7.89
N GLY A 164 -0.63 -4.23 8.70
CA GLY A 164 -1.75 -3.76 9.52
C GLY A 164 -1.30 -2.71 10.53
N LEU A 165 -0.20 -2.96 11.25
CA LEU A 165 0.37 -2.03 12.22
C LEU A 165 0.79 -0.71 11.55
N LEU A 166 1.52 -0.76 10.43
CA LEU A 166 1.97 0.43 9.71
C LEU A 166 0.78 1.23 9.13
N ASN A 167 -0.23 0.55 8.58
CA ASN A 167 -1.45 1.19 8.10
C ASN A 167 -2.23 1.89 9.21
N SER A 168 -2.20 1.37 10.45
CA SER A 168 -2.92 1.98 11.58
C SER A 168 -2.40 3.37 11.96
N ARG A 169 -1.21 3.78 11.45
CA ARG A 169 -0.65 5.13 11.66
C ARG A 169 -1.62 6.25 11.23
N VAL A 170 -2.51 5.98 10.27
CA VAL A 170 -3.53 6.94 9.83
C VAL A 170 -4.47 7.35 10.97
N PHE A 171 -4.83 6.43 11.87
CA PHE A 171 -5.68 6.74 13.02
C PHE A 171 -4.98 7.62 14.06
N ILE A 172 -3.65 7.50 14.13
CA ILE A 172 -2.83 8.35 15.01
C ILE A 172 -2.73 9.77 14.46
N GLU A 173 -2.77 9.92 13.14
CA GLU A 173 -2.80 11.25 12.47
C GLU A 173 -4.11 11.99 12.70
N ALA A 174 -5.22 11.26 12.70
CA ALA A 174 -6.56 11.78 12.98
C ALA A 174 -6.88 11.86 14.50
N GLY A 175 -5.97 11.37 15.34
CA GLY A 175 -6.19 11.22 16.78
C GLY A 175 -6.17 12.52 17.57
N SER A 176 -6.37 12.37 18.89
CA SER A 176 -6.37 13.47 19.85
C SER A 176 -5.07 14.28 19.83
N PRO A 177 -5.14 15.62 19.99
CA PRO A 177 -3.96 16.46 20.19
C PRO A 177 -3.08 16.06 21.39
N GLN A 178 -3.64 15.33 22.37
CA GLN A 178 -2.90 14.83 23.53
C GLN A 178 -2.05 13.60 23.22
N LEU A 179 -2.31 12.94 22.06
CA LEU A 179 -1.54 11.77 21.66
C LEU A 179 -0.14 12.15 21.19
N ASP A 180 0.88 11.66 21.89
CA ASP A 180 2.26 11.79 21.42
C ASP A 180 2.52 10.83 20.25
N ARG A 181 2.51 11.41 19.05
CA ARG A 181 2.74 10.64 17.80
C ARG A 181 4.12 10.02 17.76
N ARG A 182 5.13 10.65 18.36
CA ARG A 182 6.51 10.11 18.41
C ARG A 182 6.56 8.89 19.32
N ALA A 183 5.88 8.94 20.47
CA ALA A 183 5.79 7.77 21.35
C ALA A 183 5.14 6.57 20.66
N TRP A 184 4.11 6.79 19.82
CA TRP A 184 3.51 5.74 19.02
C TRP A 184 4.49 5.21 17.96
N ASP A 185 5.17 6.09 17.23
CA ASP A 185 6.17 5.74 16.21
C ASP A 185 7.31 4.90 16.84
N ASP A 186 7.80 5.29 18.01
CA ASP A 186 8.83 4.55 18.77
C ASP A 186 8.33 3.18 19.25
N LEU A 187 7.09 3.10 19.72
CA LEU A 187 6.48 1.85 20.16
C LEU A 187 6.33 0.89 18.98
N THR A 188 5.88 1.39 17.83
CA THR A 188 5.75 0.61 16.59
C THR A 188 7.10 0.04 16.16
N MET A 189 8.13 0.88 16.09
CA MET A 189 9.49 0.45 15.75
C MET A 189 10.01 -0.61 16.71
N LYS A 190 9.90 -0.37 18.01
CA LYS A 190 10.34 -1.32 19.05
C LYS A 190 9.59 -2.65 18.95
N SER A 191 8.28 -2.62 18.68
CA SER A 191 7.47 -3.84 18.57
C SER A 191 7.91 -4.69 17.37
N ILE A 192 8.08 -4.07 16.20
CA ILE A 192 8.54 -4.77 15.00
C ILE A 192 9.93 -5.37 15.24
N LEU A 193 10.87 -4.58 15.77
CA LEU A 193 12.22 -5.07 16.00
C LEU A 193 12.27 -6.22 17.04
N ARG A 194 11.46 -6.15 18.09
CA ARG A 194 11.41 -7.24 19.11
C ARG A 194 10.77 -8.51 18.60
N VAL A 195 9.80 -8.41 17.68
CA VAL A 195 9.18 -9.60 17.07
C VAL A 195 10.16 -10.27 16.10
N LEU A 196 10.85 -9.47 15.27
CA LEU A 196 11.76 -10.03 14.26
C LEU A 196 13.09 -10.50 14.85
N PHE A 197 13.63 -9.76 15.81
CA PHE A 197 14.98 -9.98 16.34
C PHE A 197 14.90 -10.30 17.84
N VAL A 198 14.88 -11.59 18.16
CA VAL A 198 15.06 -12.04 19.54
C VAL A 198 16.54 -11.93 19.89
N ASP A 199 16.82 -11.27 21.02
CA ASP A 199 18.17 -11.15 21.59
C ASP A 199 18.63 -12.46 22.20
#